data_3a1fdebb335534b584aa51e1f6ed534f
#
_entry.id   3a1fdebb335534b584aa51e1f6ed534f
#
_cell.length_a   1.000
_cell.length_b   1.000
_cell.length_c   1.000
_cell.angle_alpha   90.00
_cell.angle_beta   90.00
_cell.angle_gamma   90.00
#
_symmetry.space_group_name_H-M   'P 1'
#
loop_
_entity.id
_entity.type
_entity.pdbx_description
1 polymer ?
#
loop_
_entity_poly.entity_id
_entity_poly.type
_entity_poly.pdbx_seq_one_letter_code
_entity_poly.pdbx_strand_id
1 'polypeptide(L)'
;MNEIKTLTFYSNYFNHHQKALCDEFYKILGDGFKFIETMPMEGFRASMGWGENTPDYVLRTYESGKNASIADKLAVSSDLVIMGTAPEDYCEERLKEGKLTFRYSERPLKEGFIKFFIPRLTKKYIRMHIKNRNKNIYVLCASAFTALDFKKMFNSYPDKCYKFGYFPVHKEYDLNELMDKKKKEGCVTILWLGRMLKLKRPDLVVSAAKNLKDSGYDFKLHMVGEGEMRPVLEDMVKRLGLEDRVTFEDFLSPDKARERMSEYMIYVMTSNKLEGWGSVIYEGLNASCAVVASHICGATPYLIKDKENGLIFKSGDVKSLTNKLKMLLDNNELIEKYGRNAYETMHSKWNPENAAKSVLRLAEGLIKAGSDGFNVKYPDKEYIIEDGPCSKAGYLKNNWYKDGK
;
A
#
# COMPACT_ATOMS: atom_id res chain seq x y z
N MET A 1 7.07 29.69 -5.08
CA MET A 1 5.58 29.69 -5.10
C MET A 1 5.13 28.42 -5.77
N ASN A 2 4.28 27.63 -5.15
CA ASN A 2 3.76 26.40 -5.76
C ASN A 2 2.97 26.77 -7.02
N GLU A 3 3.34 26.20 -8.17
CA GLU A 3 2.58 26.36 -9.42
C GLU A 3 1.23 25.63 -9.35
N ILE A 4 1.13 24.56 -8.56
CA ILE A 4 -0.09 23.80 -8.29
C ILE A 4 -0.88 24.49 -7.16
N LYS A 5 -2.00 25.08 -7.50
CA LYS A 5 -2.94 25.72 -6.56
C LYS A 5 -4.17 24.86 -6.30
N THR A 6 -4.53 24.02 -7.27
CA THR A 6 -5.73 23.20 -7.22
C THR A 6 -5.42 21.73 -7.55
N LEU A 7 -5.86 20.82 -6.69
CA LEU A 7 -5.75 19.38 -6.86
C LEU A 7 -7.10 18.71 -6.58
N THR A 8 -7.57 17.89 -7.52
CA THR A 8 -8.76 17.09 -7.32
C THR A 8 -8.45 15.60 -7.43
N PHE A 9 -8.81 14.85 -6.39
CA PHE A 9 -8.61 13.40 -6.33
C PHE A 9 -9.93 12.67 -6.53
N TYR A 10 -10.07 11.90 -7.59
CA TYR A 10 -11.27 11.10 -7.91
C TYR A 10 -11.08 9.65 -7.48
N SER A 11 -12.03 9.10 -6.73
CA SER A 11 -12.07 7.66 -6.41
C SER A 11 -13.51 7.17 -6.28
N ASN A 12 -13.69 5.84 -6.16
CA ASN A 12 -15.01 5.26 -5.92
C ASN A 12 -15.59 5.73 -4.58
N TYR A 13 -14.88 5.53 -3.47
CA TYR A 13 -15.24 6.01 -2.14
C TYR A 13 -14.02 6.47 -1.37
N PHE A 14 -14.25 7.34 -0.38
CA PHE A 14 -13.25 7.81 0.57
C PHE A 14 -13.06 6.78 1.69
N ASN A 15 -11.83 6.49 2.07
CA ASN A 15 -11.54 5.52 3.13
C ASN A 15 -10.28 5.88 3.92
N HIS A 16 -10.08 5.18 5.05
CA HIS A 16 -8.97 5.42 5.97
C HIS A 16 -7.56 5.27 5.37
N HIS A 17 -7.40 4.51 4.28
CA HIS A 17 -6.10 4.38 3.59
C HIS A 17 -5.72 5.62 2.76
N GLN A 18 -6.70 6.45 2.43
CA GLN A 18 -6.51 7.68 1.65
C GLN A 18 -6.54 8.92 2.53
N LYS A 19 -7.24 8.84 3.69
CA LYS A 19 -7.51 10.00 4.54
C LYS A 19 -6.24 10.76 4.91
N ALA A 20 -5.23 10.12 5.46
CA ALA A 20 -4.03 10.81 5.92
C ALA A 20 -3.28 11.52 4.78
N LEU A 21 -3.21 10.92 3.60
CA LEU A 21 -2.65 11.57 2.41
C LEU A 21 -3.50 12.78 1.96
N CYS A 22 -4.82 12.65 1.98
CA CYS A 22 -5.75 13.72 1.61
C CYS A 22 -5.72 14.87 2.62
N ASP A 23 -5.61 14.57 3.90
CA ASP A 23 -5.44 15.58 4.96
C ASP A 23 -4.17 16.42 4.71
N GLU A 24 -3.06 15.81 4.28
CA GLU A 24 -1.83 16.53 3.95
C GLU A 24 -1.99 17.38 2.67
N PHE A 25 -2.69 16.90 1.65
CA PHE A 25 -3.02 17.74 0.50
C PHE A 25 -3.88 18.94 0.91
N TYR A 26 -4.87 18.73 1.77
CA TYR A 26 -5.72 19.82 2.26
C TYR A 26 -4.94 20.81 3.13
N LYS A 27 -4.04 20.34 3.97
CA LYS A 27 -3.15 21.19 4.78
C LYS A 27 -2.25 22.08 3.91
N ILE A 28 -1.80 21.61 2.75
CA ILE A 28 -0.93 22.37 1.83
C ILE A 28 -1.74 23.33 0.94
N LEU A 29 -2.89 22.88 0.42
CA LEU A 29 -3.63 23.60 -0.63
C LEU A 29 -4.92 24.27 -0.13
N GLY A 30 -5.35 23.99 1.10
CA GLY A 30 -6.60 24.49 1.65
C GLY A 30 -7.79 24.11 0.76
N ASP A 31 -8.67 25.06 0.49
CA ASP A 31 -9.84 24.87 -0.38
C ASP A 31 -9.51 24.54 -1.84
N GLY A 32 -8.27 24.67 -2.26
CA GLY A 32 -7.77 24.19 -3.54
C GLY A 32 -7.71 22.66 -3.67
N PHE A 33 -7.83 21.92 -2.56
CA PHE A 33 -7.92 20.46 -2.58
C PHE A 33 -9.37 20.00 -2.45
N LYS A 34 -9.78 19.07 -3.33
CA LYS A 34 -11.06 18.35 -3.21
C LYS A 34 -10.87 16.86 -3.51
N PHE A 35 -11.55 16.03 -2.71
CA PHE A 35 -11.69 14.58 -2.98
C PHE A 35 -13.11 14.31 -3.51
N ILE A 36 -13.20 13.68 -4.66
CA ILE A 36 -14.47 13.33 -5.30
C ILE A 36 -14.77 11.85 -5.09
N GLU A 37 -15.80 11.60 -4.28
CA GLU A 37 -16.35 10.27 -4.06
C GLU A 37 -17.45 10.01 -5.08
N THR A 38 -17.24 9.00 -5.96
CA THR A 38 -18.12 8.76 -7.11
C THR A 38 -19.16 7.68 -6.88
N MET A 39 -19.06 6.91 -5.80
CA MET A 39 -19.97 5.83 -5.42
C MET A 39 -20.13 5.74 -3.92
N PRO A 40 -21.32 5.41 -3.39
CA PRO A 40 -21.49 5.14 -1.98
C PRO A 40 -20.66 3.92 -1.55
N MET A 41 -20.16 3.94 -0.32
CA MET A 41 -19.43 2.81 0.24
C MET A 41 -20.34 1.61 0.44
N GLU A 42 -19.87 0.41 0.09
CA GLU A 42 -20.59 -0.84 0.33
C GLU A 42 -20.85 -1.04 1.83
N GLY A 43 -22.07 -1.46 2.20
CA GLY A 43 -22.50 -1.57 3.61
C GLY A 43 -21.60 -2.41 4.48
N PHE A 44 -21.02 -3.51 3.94
CA PHE A 44 -20.04 -4.33 4.65
C PHE A 44 -18.78 -3.56 5.07
N ARG A 45 -18.28 -2.63 4.23
CA ARG A 45 -17.11 -1.83 4.57
C ARG A 45 -17.45 -0.72 5.56
N ALA A 46 -18.63 -0.14 5.42
CA ALA A 46 -19.14 0.84 6.36
C ALA A 46 -19.30 0.23 7.77
N SER A 47 -19.83 -1.01 7.88
CA SER A 47 -19.93 -1.72 9.17
C SER A 47 -18.56 -2.06 9.80
N MET A 48 -17.48 -2.04 9.03
CA MET A 48 -16.10 -2.19 9.51
C MET A 48 -15.46 -0.87 9.95
N GLY A 49 -16.24 0.23 10.07
CA GLY A 49 -15.73 1.56 10.45
C GLY A 49 -14.96 2.28 9.34
N TRP A 50 -15.13 1.85 8.06
CA TRP A 50 -14.54 2.58 6.94
C TRP A 50 -15.41 3.78 6.57
N GLY A 51 -14.81 4.96 6.38
CA GLY A 51 -15.54 6.17 5.96
C GLY A 51 -16.22 6.94 7.09
N GLU A 52 -15.99 6.60 8.36
CA GLU A 52 -16.36 7.44 9.49
C GLU A 52 -15.56 8.77 9.45
N ASN A 53 -16.21 9.88 9.87
CA ASN A 53 -15.64 11.23 9.88
C ASN A 53 -15.19 11.72 8.49
N THR A 54 -16.15 12.01 7.62
CA THR A 54 -15.90 12.58 6.27
C THR A 54 -15.50 14.06 6.38
N PRO A 55 -14.29 14.44 5.95
CA PRO A 55 -13.86 15.84 5.96
C PRO A 55 -14.60 16.72 4.94
N ASP A 56 -14.61 18.04 5.16
CA ASP A 56 -15.28 19.04 4.31
C ASP A 56 -14.72 19.10 2.88
N TYR A 57 -13.50 18.62 2.64
CA TYR A 57 -12.93 18.55 1.29
C TYR A 57 -13.48 17.38 0.46
N VAL A 58 -14.29 16.48 1.03
CA VAL A 58 -14.89 15.35 0.31
C VAL A 58 -16.23 15.74 -0.28
N LEU A 59 -16.34 15.64 -1.59
CA LEU A 59 -17.56 15.89 -2.36
C LEU A 59 -18.12 14.57 -2.89
N ARG A 60 -19.36 14.25 -2.58
CA ARG A 60 -20.05 13.03 -3.02
C ARG A 60 -20.98 13.33 -4.20
N THR A 61 -20.66 12.77 -5.37
CA THR A 61 -21.38 13.05 -6.61
C THR A 61 -22.81 12.51 -6.62
N TYR A 62 -23.08 11.45 -5.86
CA TYR A 62 -24.38 10.78 -5.77
C TYR A 62 -25.37 11.45 -4.81
N GLU A 63 -24.93 12.43 -4.00
CA GLU A 63 -25.80 13.14 -3.06
C GLU A 63 -26.66 14.22 -3.75
N SER A 64 -26.15 14.84 -4.81
CA SER A 64 -26.90 15.88 -5.55
C SER A 64 -26.37 16.10 -6.97
N GLY A 65 -27.24 16.54 -7.87
CA GLY A 65 -26.84 16.97 -9.22
C GLY A 65 -25.88 18.19 -9.21
N LYS A 66 -25.96 19.03 -8.18
CA LYS A 66 -25.01 20.14 -7.98
C LYS A 66 -23.60 19.61 -7.72
N ASN A 67 -23.46 18.61 -6.87
CA ASN A 67 -22.15 17.97 -6.56
C ASN A 67 -21.57 17.29 -7.81
N ALA A 68 -22.40 16.59 -8.59
CA ALA A 68 -21.97 15.98 -9.85
C ALA A 68 -21.46 17.06 -10.83
N SER A 69 -22.18 18.17 -11.01
CA SER A 69 -21.75 19.28 -11.87
C SER A 69 -20.47 19.96 -11.40
N ILE A 70 -20.25 20.07 -10.07
CA ILE A 70 -19.00 20.59 -9.52
C ILE A 70 -17.85 19.62 -9.84
N ALA A 71 -18.05 18.31 -9.66
CA ALA A 71 -17.06 17.29 -9.99
C ALA A 71 -16.66 17.35 -11.47
N ASP A 72 -17.63 17.45 -12.39
CA ASP A 72 -17.35 17.59 -13.84
C ASP A 72 -16.50 18.84 -14.16
N LYS A 73 -16.81 19.96 -13.54
CA LYS A 73 -16.02 21.20 -13.71
C LYS A 73 -14.59 21.05 -13.18
N LEU A 74 -14.43 20.50 -11.97
CA LEU A 74 -13.12 20.29 -11.33
C LEU A 74 -12.24 19.31 -12.13
N ALA A 75 -12.84 18.33 -12.82
CA ALA A 75 -12.11 17.41 -13.67
C ALA A 75 -11.30 18.12 -14.77
N VAL A 76 -11.81 19.24 -15.28
CA VAL A 76 -11.15 20.04 -16.33
C VAL A 76 -10.40 21.23 -15.74
N SER A 77 -10.95 21.92 -14.74
CA SER A 77 -10.38 23.18 -14.25
C SER A 77 -9.19 23.05 -13.31
N SER A 78 -9.06 21.93 -12.56
CA SER A 78 -7.98 21.75 -11.59
C SER A 78 -6.60 21.70 -12.27
N ASP A 79 -5.57 22.27 -11.64
CA ASP A 79 -4.19 22.23 -12.13
C ASP A 79 -3.70 20.78 -12.20
N LEU A 80 -3.98 19.99 -11.17
CA LEU A 80 -3.66 18.58 -11.08
C LEU A 80 -4.90 17.73 -10.78
N VAL A 81 -5.04 16.60 -11.47
CA VAL A 81 -6.04 15.57 -11.15
C VAL A 81 -5.35 14.24 -10.86
N ILE A 82 -5.76 13.60 -9.77
CA ILE A 82 -5.41 12.22 -9.44
C ILE A 82 -6.64 11.35 -9.70
N MET A 83 -6.49 10.37 -10.62
CA MET A 83 -7.51 9.40 -10.95
C MET A 83 -7.24 8.08 -10.24
N GLY A 84 -7.98 7.79 -9.18
CA GLY A 84 -8.05 6.47 -8.53
C GLY A 84 -9.05 5.55 -9.22
N THR A 85 -9.83 4.80 -8.44
CA THR A 85 -10.92 3.95 -8.96
C THR A 85 -12.19 4.78 -9.15
N ALA A 86 -12.24 5.56 -10.22
CA ALA A 86 -13.36 6.41 -10.61
C ALA A 86 -13.73 6.15 -12.08
N PRO A 87 -14.93 6.59 -12.55
CA PRO A 87 -15.30 6.55 -13.96
C PRO A 87 -14.28 7.29 -14.84
N GLU A 88 -13.89 6.68 -15.97
CA GLU A 88 -12.85 7.23 -16.85
C GLU A 88 -13.29 8.54 -17.52
N ASP A 89 -14.57 8.78 -17.60
CA ASP A 89 -15.16 9.97 -18.23
C ASP A 89 -14.65 11.27 -17.60
N TYR A 90 -14.36 11.28 -16.29
CA TYR A 90 -13.79 12.45 -15.60
C TYR A 90 -12.40 12.87 -16.11
N CYS A 91 -11.63 11.99 -16.76
CA CYS A 91 -10.32 12.39 -17.28
C CYS A 91 -10.28 12.55 -18.81
N GLU A 92 -11.29 12.13 -19.56
CA GLU A 92 -11.26 12.11 -21.03
C GLU A 92 -11.09 13.51 -21.64
N GLU A 93 -11.90 14.48 -21.23
CA GLU A 93 -11.82 15.87 -21.75
C GLU A 93 -10.51 16.53 -21.33
N ARG A 94 -10.15 16.41 -20.07
CA ARG A 94 -8.88 16.89 -19.54
C ARG A 94 -7.68 16.39 -20.34
N LEU A 95 -7.66 15.10 -20.70
CA LEU A 95 -6.60 14.49 -21.48
C LEU A 95 -6.60 14.94 -22.95
N LYS A 96 -7.74 15.37 -23.52
CA LYS A 96 -7.79 16.01 -24.84
C LYS A 96 -7.16 17.39 -24.79
N GLU A 97 -7.36 18.15 -23.72
CA GLU A 97 -6.75 19.44 -23.50
C GLU A 97 -5.25 19.36 -23.11
N GLY A 98 -4.68 18.15 -23.00
CA GLY A 98 -3.27 17.97 -22.65
C GLY A 98 -2.93 18.27 -21.18
N LYS A 99 -3.90 18.40 -20.30
CA LYS A 99 -3.69 18.71 -18.87
C LYS A 99 -3.10 17.54 -18.10
N LEU A 100 -2.20 17.85 -17.16
CA LEU A 100 -1.50 16.87 -16.33
C LEU A 100 -2.48 16.05 -15.47
N THR A 101 -2.36 14.74 -15.56
CA THR A 101 -3.17 13.80 -14.80
C THR A 101 -2.29 12.70 -14.21
N PHE A 102 -2.50 12.35 -12.94
CA PHE A 102 -1.93 11.14 -12.36
C PHE A 102 -2.98 10.04 -12.27
N ARG A 103 -2.62 8.83 -12.68
CA ARG A 103 -3.40 7.62 -12.43
C ARG A 103 -2.82 6.92 -11.21
N TYR A 104 -3.62 6.77 -10.17
CA TYR A 104 -3.26 6.03 -8.96
C TYR A 104 -3.74 4.59 -9.10
N SER A 105 -2.83 3.65 -9.23
CA SER A 105 -3.18 2.27 -9.62
C SER A 105 -2.37 1.20 -8.91
N GLU A 106 -3.08 0.19 -8.39
CA GLU A 106 -2.51 -1.12 -8.09
C GLU A 106 -2.19 -1.89 -9.38
N ARG A 107 -1.76 -3.13 -9.23
CA ARG A 107 -1.48 -4.07 -10.33
C ARG A 107 -2.72 -4.38 -11.16
N PRO A 108 -2.81 -4.00 -12.43
CA PRO A 108 -3.95 -4.38 -13.28
C PRO A 108 -3.94 -5.86 -13.67
N LEU A 109 -2.78 -6.52 -13.69
CA LEU A 109 -2.61 -7.91 -14.12
C LEU A 109 -2.31 -8.88 -12.96
N LYS A 110 -2.69 -8.56 -11.71
CA LYS A 110 -2.41 -9.41 -10.54
C LYS A 110 -2.99 -10.83 -10.64
N GLU A 111 -4.09 -10.99 -11.35
CA GLU A 111 -4.75 -12.28 -11.58
C GLU A 111 -4.25 -13.01 -12.85
N GLY A 112 -3.28 -12.43 -13.54
CA GLY A 112 -2.64 -12.99 -14.72
C GLY A 112 -2.95 -12.23 -16.01
N PHE A 113 -2.04 -12.34 -16.97
CA PHE A 113 -2.14 -11.67 -18.27
C PHE A 113 -3.30 -12.21 -19.13
N ILE A 114 -3.70 -13.46 -18.90
CA ILE A 114 -4.80 -14.10 -19.68
C ILE A 114 -6.12 -13.32 -19.58
N LYS A 115 -6.35 -12.61 -18.46
CA LYS A 115 -7.54 -11.74 -18.31
C LYS A 115 -7.56 -10.57 -19.29
N PHE A 116 -6.41 -10.19 -19.81
CA PHE A 116 -6.33 -9.17 -20.86
C PHE A 116 -7.11 -9.58 -22.14
N PHE A 117 -7.23 -10.86 -22.41
CA PHE A 117 -7.93 -11.38 -23.60
C PHE A 117 -9.44 -11.53 -23.41
N ILE A 118 -9.99 -11.23 -22.23
CA ILE A 118 -11.43 -11.16 -22.02
C ILE A 118 -11.96 -9.90 -22.75
N PRO A 119 -12.84 -10.00 -23.76
CA PRO A 119 -13.18 -8.87 -24.65
C PRO A 119 -13.60 -7.59 -23.93
N ARG A 120 -14.42 -7.73 -22.86
CA ARG A 120 -14.87 -6.60 -22.03
C ARG A 120 -13.68 -5.91 -21.34
N LEU A 121 -12.75 -6.68 -20.77
CA LEU A 121 -11.57 -6.14 -20.07
C LEU A 121 -10.56 -5.57 -21.06
N THR A 122 -10.36 -6.24 -22.20
CA THR A 122 -9.51 -5.73 -23.29
C THR A 122 -9.98 -4.34 -23.74
N LYS A 123 -11.29 -4.21 -24.03
CA LYS A 123 -11.89 -2.92 -24.43
C LYS A 123 -11.70 -1.84 -23.38
N LYS A 124 -11.88 -2.21 -22.09
CA LYS A 124 -11.64 -1.32 -20.95
C LYS A 124 -10.16 -0.87 -20.90
N TYR A 125 -9.22 -1.82 -20.97
CA TYR A 125 -7.78 -1.50 -20.88
C TYR A 125 -7.28 -0.69 -22.07
N ILE A 126 -7.80 -0.95 -23.27
CA ILE A 126 -7.50 -0.13 -24.45
C ILE A 126 -7.96 1.31 -24.23
N ARG A 127 -9.22 1.52 -23.80
CA ARG A 127 -9.77 2.85 -23.52
C ARG A 127 -8.98 3.60 -22.45
N MET A 128 -8.74 2.96 -21.31
CA MET A 128 -8.16 3.61 -20.14
C MET A 128 -6.66 3.85 -20.26
N HIS A 129 -5.93 2.93 -20.89
CA HIS A 129 -4.47 2.92 -20.81
C HIS A 129 -3.80 3.08 -22.17
N ILE A 130 -4.13 2.24 -23.16
CA ILE A 130 -3.38 2.18 -24.42
C ILE A 130 -3.63 3.42 -25.29
N LYS A 131 -4.90 3.86 -25.40
CA LYS A 131 -5.27 5.07 -26.16
C LYS A 131 -4.69 6.36 -25.56
N ASN A 132 -4.37 6.33 -24.27
CA ASN A 132 -3.84 7.48 -23.54
C ASN A 132 -2.30 7.48 -23.45
N ARG A 133 -1.62 6.56 -24.13
CA ARG A 133 -0.14 6.38 -24.06
C ARG A 133 0.63 7.70 -24.29
N ASN A 134 0.22 8.48 -25.27
CA ASN A 134 0.87 9.73 -25.67
C ASN A 134 0.27 10.97 -25.01
N LYS A 135 -0.69 10.79 -24.08
CA LYS A 135 -1.29 11.90 -23.35
C LYS A 135 -0.47 12.30 -22.12
N ASN A 136 -0.77 13.46 -21.56
CA ASN A 136 -0.13 13.98 -20.35
C ASN A 136 -0.68 13.29 -19.09
N ILE A 137 -0.51 11.95 -19.04
CA ILE A 137 -0.94 11.10 -17.94
C ILE A 137 0.21 10.21 -17.47
N TYR A 138 0.42 10.18 -16.17
CA TYR A 138 1.48 9.40 -15.49
C TYR A 138 0.87 8.48 -14.44
N VAL A 139 1.62 7.49 -13.96
CA VAL A 139 1.11 6.50 -13.02
C VAL A 139 1.82 6.59 -11.67
N LEU A 140 1.04 6.79 -10.62
CA LEU A 140 1.42 6.57 -9.24
C LEU A 140 1.18 5.09 -8.91
N CYS A 141 2.25 4.31 -8.90
CA CYS A 141 2.20 2.85 -8.81
C CYS A 141 2.05 2.39 -7.36
N ALA A 142 0.83 2.05 -6.94
CA ALA A 142 0.55 1.46 -5.63
C ALA A 142 0.84 -0.05 -5.61
N SER A 143 1.93 -0.44 -6.22
CA SER A 143 2.61 -1.73 -6.11
C SER A 143 3.90 -1.70 -6.93
N ALA A 144 4.94 -2.32 -6.42
CA ALA A 144 6.23 -2.43 -7.13
C ALA A 144 6.15 -3.18 -8.48
N PHE A 145 5.09 -3.92 -8.70
CA PHE A 145 4.87 -4.70 -9.93
C PHE A 145 4.01 -3.99 -10.98
N THR A 146 3.41 -2.85 -10.63
CA THR A 146 2.46 -2.12 -11.49
C THR A 146 3.11 -1.65 -12.80
N ALA A 147 4.31 -1.10 -12.74
CA ALA A 147 5.02 -0.61 -13.92
C ALA A 147 5.30 -1.73 -14.94
N LEU A 148 5.67 -2.94 -14.49
CA LEU A 148 5.86 -4.09 -15.37
C LEU A 148 4.53 -4.57 -15.97
N ASP A 149 3.44 -4.54 -15.20
CA ASP A 149 2.13 -4.91 -15.72
C ASP A 149 1.73 -3.97 -16.87
N PHE A 150 1.91 -2.65 -16.72
CA PHE A 150 1.66 -1.68 -17.80
C PHE A 150 2.63 -1.82 -18.98
N LYS A 151 3.89 -2.22 -18.75
CA LYS A 151 4.81 -2.55 -19.83
C LYS A 151 4.31 -3.73 -20.66
N LYS A 152 3.78 -4.78 -20.00
CA LYS A 152 3.16 -5.92 -20.67
C LYS A 152 1.87 -5.56 -21.42
N MET A 153 1.17 -4.52 -20.99
CA MET A 153 -0.01 -3.96 -21.65
C MET A 153 0.38 -2.97 -22.75
N PHE A 154 1.14 -3.44 -23.75
CA PHE A 154 1.62 -2.66 -24.91
C PHE A 154 2.43 -1.42 -24.52
N ASN A 155 3.17 -1.49 -23.41
CA ASN A 155 3.94 -0.35 -22.90
C ASN A 155 3.08 0.94 -22.76
N SER A 156 1.94 0.82 -22.10
CA SER A 156 0.92 1.88 -22.04
C SER A 156 1.41 3.19 -21.39
N TYR A 157 2.44 3.12 -20.54
CA TYR A 157 3.01 4.28 -19.83
C TYR A 157 4.55 4.23 -19.91
N PRO A 158 5.14 4.42 -21.13
CA PRO A 158 6.58 4.40 -21.27
C PRO A 158 7.19 5.53 -20.45
N ASP A 159 8.09 5.16 -19.55
CA ASP A 159 8.79 6.10 -18.65
C ASP A 159 7.90 7.02 -17.79
N LYS A 160 6.63 6.71 -17.63
CA LYS A 160 5.62 7.49 -16.89
C LYS A 160 5.17 6.87 -15.56
N CYS A 161 5.91 5.89 -15.03
CA CYS A 161 5.57 5.17 -13.81
C CYS A 161 6.45 5.62 -12.64
N TYR A 162 5.81 6.00 -11.52
CA TYR A 162 6.47 6.46 -10.31
C TYR A 162 6.06 5.60 -9.11
N LYS A 163 6.98 5.36 -8.17
CA LYS A 163 6.70 4.63 -6.93
C LYS A 163 5.67 5.39 -6.11
N PHE A 164 4.71 4.65 -5.60
CA PHE A 164 3.70 5.19 -4.71
C PHE A 164 3.11 4.07 -3.86
N GLY A 165 2.19 4.41 -2.94
CA GLY A 165 1.56 3.41 -2.09
C GLY A 165 0.29 3.94 -1.44
N TYR A 166 -0.30 3.16 -0.53
CA TYR A 166 -1.28 3.67 0.41
C TYR A 166 -0.54 4.20 1.63
N PHE A 167 -1.02 5.32 2.15
CA PHE A 167 -0.45 6.02 3.30
C PHE A 167 -1.51 6.08 4.41
N PRO A 168 -1.65 5.02 5.21
CA PRO A 168 -2.50 5.07 6.40
C PRO A 168 -1.97 6.09 7.41
N VAL A 169 -2.71 6.30 8.49
CA VAL A 169 -2.30 7.22 9.55
C VAL A 169 -0.89 6.88 10.02
N HIS A 170 -0.02 7.88 9.95
CA HIS A 170 1.34 7.82 10.50
C HIS A 170 1.26 8.23 11.98
N LYS A 171 1.71 7.33 12.87
CA LYS A 171 1.84 7.63 14.29
C LYS A 171 3.28 7.94 14.63
N GLU A 172 3.49 8.99 15.43
CA GLU A 172 4.77 9.27 16.05
C GLU A 172 4.85 8.56 17.40
N TYR A 173 6.01 7.98 17.70
CA TYR A 173 6.27 7.24 18.92
C TYR A 173 7.59 7.68 19.54
N ASP A 174 7.66 7.72 20.88
CA ASP A 174 8.93 7.56 21.55
C ASP A 174 9.39 6.10 21.40
N LEU A 175 10.48 5.90 20.64
CA LEU A 175 10.96 4.56 20.30
C LEU A 175 11.43 3.76 21.50
N ASN A 176 11.94 4.43 22.55
CA ASN A 176 12.44 3.73 23.74
C ASN A 176 11.25 3.21 24.56
N GLU A 177 10.26 4.06 24.82
CA GLU A 177 9.02 3.65 25.49
C GLU A 177 8.30 2.54 24.72
N LEU A 178 8.25 2.65 23.38
CA LEU A 178 7.63 1.65 22.53
C LEU A 178 8.34 0.30 22.60
N MET A 179 9.69 0.30 22.57
CA MET A 179 10.49 -0.94 22.67
C MET A 179 10.35 -1.59 24.04
N ASP A 180 10.33 -0.80 25.11
CA ASP A 180 10.13 -1.30 26.48
C ASP A 180 8.73 -1.90 26.65
N LYS A 181 7.71 -1.27 26.07
CA LYS A 181 6.35 -1.83 26.04
C LYS A 181 6.31 -3.21 25.40
N LYS A 182 6.98 -3.40 24.26
CA LYS A 182 7.01 -4.67 23.52
C LYS A 182 7.72 -5.82 24.26
N LYS A 183 8.65 -5.51 25.14
CA LYS A 183 9.44 -6.51 25.92
C LYS A 183 8.69 -7.06 27.13
N LYS A 184 7.53 -6.51 27.51
CA LYS A 184 6.81 -6.87 28.75
C LYS A 184 6.35 -8.32 28.83
N GLU A 185 6.12 -8.97 27.71
CA GLU A 185 5.66 -10.38 27.67
C GLU A 185 6.70 -11.43 28.10
N GLY A 186 7.98 -11.04 28.26
CA GLY A 186 9.05 -11.95 28.66
C GLY A 186 9.50 -12.95 27.60
N CYS A 187 8.78 -13.07 26.48
CA CYS A 187 9.16 -13.88 25.32
C CYS A 187 8.90 -13.10 24.03
N VAL A 188 9.42 -13.60 22.90
CA VAL A 188 9.20 -12.94 21.61
C VAL A 188 7.75 -13.12 21.16
N THR A 189 7.09 -11.98 20.85
CA THR A 189 5.72 -11.93 20.38
C THR A 189 5.66 -11.70 18.86
N ILE A 190 4.91 -12.54 18.17
CA ILE A 190 4.70 -12.50 16.72
C ILE A 190 3.23 -12.18 16.46
N LEU A 191 2.96 -11.20 15.63
CA LEU A 191 1.62 -10.84 15.18
C LEU A 191 1.42 -11.22 13.72
N TRP A 192 0.30 -11.86 13.43
CA TRP A 192 -0.32 -11.92 12.11
C TRP A 192 -1.66 -11.19 12.20
N LEU A 193 -1.89 -10.16 11.37
CA LEU A 193 -3.10 -9.35 11.41
C LEU A 193 -3.67 -9.16 10.01
N GLY A 194 -4.95 -9.47 9.83
CA GLY A 194 -5.65 -9.28 8.57
C GLY A 194 -6.87 -10.17 8.42
N ARG A 195 -7.61 -9.98 7.31
CA ARG A 195 -8.71 -10.89 6.98
C ARG A 195 -8.17 -12.29 6.70
N MET A 196 -8.72 -13.31 7.35
CA MET A 196 -8.29 -14.71 7.18
C MET A 196 -8.83 -15.30 5.88
N LEU A 197 -8.27 -14.83 4.76
CA LEU A 197 -8.62 -15.23 3.39
C LEU A 197 -7.52 -16.08 2.76
N LYS A 198 -7.86 -16.94 1.80
CA LYS A 198 -6.90 -17.79 1.05
C LYS A 198 -5.74 -16.99 0.43
N LEU A 199 -6.00 -15.79 -0.07
CA LEU A 199 -4.95 -14.94 -0.64
C LEU A 199 -3.95 -14.43 0.40
N LYS A 200 -4.35 -14.29 1.66
CA LYS A 200 -3.52 -13.82 2.77
C LYS A 200 -2.58 -14.91 3.31
N ARG A 201 -2.83 -16.17 3.00
CA ARG A 201 -2.00 -17.32 3.37
C ARG A 201 -1.65 -17.39 4.86
N PRO A 202 -2.64 -17.25 5.79
CA PRO A 202 -2.39 -17.38 7.22
C PRO A 202 -1.90 -18.78 7.64
N ASP A 203 -2.16 -19.80 6.80
CA ASP A 203 -1.68 -21.16 6.94
C ASP A 203 -0.15 -21.27 7.01
N LEU A 204 0.56 -20.37 6.33
CA LEU A 204 2.03 -20.38 6.30
C LEU A 204 2.65 -20.01 7.65
N VAL A 205 2.06 -19.03 8.38
CA VAL A 205 2.60 -18.65 9.68
C VAL A 205 2.31 -19.70 10.76
N VAL A 206 1.16 -20.38 10.70
CA VAL A 206 0.85 -21.53 11.59
C VAL A 206 1.81 -22.69 11.30
N SER A 207 2.09 -22.99 10.03
CA SER A 207 3.08 -24.02 9.66
C SER A 207 4.49 -23.65 10.12
N ALA A 208 4.88 -22.37 10.01
CA ALA A 208 6.17 -21.89 10.52
C ALA A 208 6.24 -21.99 12.05
N ALA A 209 5.15 -21.68 12.78
CA ALA A 209 5.06 -21.81 14.22
C ALA A 209 5.30 -23.28 14.67
N LYS A 210 4.78 -24.26 13.92
CA LYS A 210 5.07 -25.68 14.19
C LYS A 210 6.56 -25.97 14.07
N ASN A 211 7.20 -25.53 12.99
CA ASN A 211 8.63 -25.72 12.78
C ASN A 211 9.49 -25.04 13.87
N LEU A 212 9.07 -23.87 14.36
CA LEU A 212 9.73 -23.17 15.46
C LEU A 212 9.59 -23.92 16.77
N LYS A 213 8.37 -24.38 17.12
CA LYS A 213 8.12 -25.19 18.34
C LYS A 213 8.94 -26.47 18.32
N ASP A 214 8.96 -27.21 17.20
CA ASP A 214 9.73 -28.44 17.04
C ASP A 214 11.24 -28.23 17.15
N SER A 215 11.70 -27.01 16.86
CA SER A 215 13.09 -26.61 17.01
C SER A 215 13.42 -26.03 18.39
N GLY A 216 12.46 -26.06 19.35
CA GLY A 216 12.68 -25.65 20.74
C GLY A 216 12.61 -24.13 20.99
N TYR A 217 12.14 -23.33 20.02
CA TYR A 217 12.02 -21.90 20.24
C TYR A 217 10.85 -21.51 21.15
N ASP A 218 11.08 -20.51 21.99
CA ASP A 218 10.06 -19.89 22.83
C ASP A 218 9.53 -18.62 22.17
N PHE A 219 8.22 -18.60 21.90
CA PHE A 219 7.52 -17.49 21.25
C PHE A 219 6.01 -17.57 21.50
N LYS A 220 5.31 -16.48 21.28
CA LYS A 220 3.85 -16.44 21.15
C LYS A 220 3.46 -15.92 19.78
N LEU A 221 2.50 -16.56 19.11
CA LEU A 221 1.90 -16.11 17.87
C LEU A 221 0.45 -15.69 18.12
N HIS A 222 0.15 -14.45 17.83
CA HIS A 222 -1.21 -13.93 17.89
C HIS A 222 -1.74 -13.73 16.47
N MET A 223 -2.92 -14.27 16.20
CA MET A 223 -3.60 -14.20 14.92
C MET A 223 -4.87 -13.38 15.08
N VAL A 224 -4.86 -12.16 14.53
CA VAL A 224 -5.95 -11.20 14.70
C VAL A 224 -6.74 -11.05 13.42
N GLY A 225 -8.05 -11.24 13.48
CA GLY A 225 -8.98 -11.04 12.39
C GLY A 225 -9.92 -12.19 12.13
N GLU A 226 -10.78 -12.01 11.15
CA GLU A 226 -11.85 -12.90 10.73
C GLU A 226 -11.75 -13.30 9.26
N GLY A 227 -12.46 -14.36 8.87
CA GLY A 227 -12.57 -14.79 7.48
C GLY A 227 -12.76 -16.28 7.30
N GLU A 228 -12.95 -16.69 6.06
CA GLU A 228 -13.25 -18.08 5.66
C GLU A 228 -12.21 -19.11 6.15
N MET A 229 -10.98 -18.69 6.38
CA MET A 229 -9.90 -19.57 6.84
C MET A 229 -9.88 -19.77 8.35
N ARG A 230 -10.58 -18.95 9.16
CA ARG A 230 -10.50 -18.99 10.64
C ARG A 230 -10.75 -20.39 11.20
N PRO A 231 -11.84 -21.10 10.86
CA PRO A 231 -12.10 -22.45 11.40
C PRO A 231 -11.04 -23.47 10.99
N VAL A 232 -10.51 -23.35 9.76
CA VAL A 232 -9.44 -24.23 9.25
C VAL A 232 -8.14 -24.03 10.01
N LEU A 233 -7.83 -22.77 10.38
CA LEU A 233 -6.61 -22.45 11.13
C LEU A 233 -6.70 -22.91 12.58
N GLU A 234 -7.86 -22.75 13.23
CA GLU A 234 -8.11 -23.23 14.60
C GLU A 234 -7.96 -24.78 14.69
N ASP A 235 -8.53 -25.49 13.70
CA ASP A 235 -8.34 -26.95 13.59
C ASP A 235 -6.86 -27.32 13.32
N MET A 236 -6.20 -26.56 12.46
CA MET A 236 -4.76 -26.75 12.18
C MET A 236 -3.90 -26.57 13.44
N VAL A 237 -4.19 -25.56 14.26
CA VAL A 237 -3.49 -25.31 15.53
C VAL A 237 -3.65 -26.48 16.48
N LYS A 238 -4.87 -27.00 16.64
CA LYS A 238 -5.16 -28.19 17.47
C LYS A 238 -4.43 -29.43 16.96
N ARG A 239 -4.55 -29.76 15.68
CA ARG A 239 -3.89 -30.95 15.09
C ARG A 239 -2.36 -30.88 15.18
N LEU A 240 -1.78 -29.69 15.16
CA LEU A 240 -0.33 -29.50 15.29
C LEU A 240 0.15 -29.32 16.72
N GLY A 241 -0.76 -29.37 17.72
CA GLY A 241 -0.44 -29.21 19.14
C GLY A 241 0.19 -27.82 19.43
N LEU A 242 -0.43 -26.73 18.92
CA LEU A 242 0.10 -25.38 19.05
C LEU A 242 -0.74 -24.48 19.97
N GLU A 243 -1.71 -25.04 20.72
CA GLU A 243 -2.63 -24.29 21.57
C GLU A 243 -1.92 -23.49 22.68
N ASP A 244 -0.74 -23.91 23.08
CA ASP A 244 0.13 -23.23 24.06
C ASP A 244 0.93 -22.05 23.44
N ARG A 245 0.96 -21.93 22.12
CA ARG A 245 1.77 -20.95 21.38
C ARG A 245 0.97 -20.00 20.51
N VAL A 246 -0.20 -20.43 20.04
CA VAL A 246 -1.01 -19.68 19.06
C VAL A 246 -2.35 -19.30 19.68
N THR A 247 -2.66 -18.01 19.66
CA THR A 247 -3.96 -17.46 20.08
C THR A 247 -4.63 -16.75 18.94
N PHE A 248 -5.97 -16.73 18.98
CA PHE A 248 -6.80 -16.03 18.00
C PHE A 248 -7.55 -14.89 18.67
N GLU A 249 -7.63 -13.76 18.00
CA GLU A 249 -8.43 -12.61 18.37
C GLU A 249 -9.33 -12.22 17.19
N ASP A 250 -10.51 -11.70 17.49
CA ASP A 250 -11.50 -11.32 16.50
C ASP A 250 -11.09 -10.06 15.73
N PHE A 251 -11.94 -9.63 14.80
CA PHE A 251 -11.73 -8.43 14.02
C PHE A 251 -11.56 -7.18 14.90
N LEU A 252 -10.57 -6.38 14.58
CA LEU A 252 -10.33 -5.06 15.17
C LEU A 252 -10.60 -3.94 14.18
N SER A 253 -11.17 -2.84 14.66
CA SER A 253 -11.25 -1.60 13.87
C SER A 253 -9.84 -1.13 13.48
N PRO A 254 -9.68 -0.33 12.41
CA PRO A 254 -8.37 0.13 11.96
C PRO A 254 -7.52 0.79 13.04
N ASP A 255 -8.13 1.59 13.93
CA ASP A 255 -7.40 2.25 15.02
C ASP A 255 -6.91 1.26 16.07
N LYS A 256 -7.79 0.34 16.51
CA LYS A 256 -7.43 -0.73 17.45
C LYS A 256 -6.38 -1.68 16.89
N ALA A 257 -6.46 -1.97 15.57
CA ALA A 257 -5.46 -2.78 14.89
C ALA A 257 -4.06 -2.14 14.93
N ARG A 258 -3.96 -0.82 14.72
CA ARG A 258 -2.71 -0.06 14.87
C ARG A 258 -2.20 -0.02 16.30
N GLU A 259 -3.09 0.13 17.28
CA GLU A 259 -2.73 0.04 18.70
C GLU A 259 -2.19 -1.34 19.04
N ARG A 260 -2.90 -2.39 18.63
CA ARG A 260 -2.49 -3.77 18.83
C ARG A 260 -1.10 -4.03 18.24
N MET A 261 -0.84 -3.54 17.03
CA MET A 261 0.46 -3.71 16.35
C MET A 261 1.63 -3.10 17.13
N SER A 262 1.41 -2.03 17.88
CA SER A 262 2.43 -1.40 18.72
C SER A 262 2.86 -2.25 19.94
N GLU A 263 2.20 -3.35 20.22
CA GLU A 263 2.49 -4.26 21.34
C GLU A 263 3.40 -5.43 20.95
N TYR A 264 3.58 -5.69 19.65
CA TYR A 264 4.30 -6.87 19.15
C TYR A 264 5.69 -6.53 18.62
N MET A 265 6.60 -7.48 18.82
CA MET A 265 7.99 -7.36 18.38
C MET A 265 8.13 -7.65 16.89
N ILE A 266 7.43 -8.67 16.38
CA ILE A 266 7.50 -9.13 14.99
C ILE A 266 6.12 -9.07 14.37
N TYR A 267 6.01 -8.51 13.15
CA TYR A 267 4.82 -8.61 12.32
C TYR A 267 5.11 -9.47 11.08
N VAL A 268 4.19 -10.41 10.76
CA VAL A 268 4.35 -11.32 9.62
C VAL A 268 3.27 -11.10 8.57
N MET A 269 3.69 -10.82 7.32
CA MET A 269 2.82 -10.65 6.16
C MET A 269 3.00 -11.78 5.15
N THR A 270 2.05 -12.71 5.07
CA THR A 270 2.17 -13.96 4.30
C THR A 270 1.48 -13.94 2.93
N SER A 271 0.79 -12.88 2.55
CA SER A 271 -0.04 -12.79 1.35
C SER A 271 0.67 -13.23 0.06
N ASN A 272 -0.12 -13.79 -0.87
CA ASN A 272 0.35 -14.18 -2.19
C ASN A 272 0.25 -13.03 -3.23
N LYS A 273 0.48 -13.33 -4.51
CA LYS A 273 0.50 -12.37 -5.63
C LYS A 273 -0.82 -11.60 -5.86
N LEU A 274 -1.92 -12.03 -5.25
CA LEU A 274 -3.22 -11.35 -5.37
C LEU A 274 -3.34 -10.15 -4.42
N GLU A 275 -2.40 -10.00 -3.47
CA GLU A 275 -2.27 -8.79 -2.67
C GLU A 275 -1.81 -7.64 -3.55
N GLY A 276 -2.61 -6.59 -3.65
CA GLY A 276 -2.29 -5.42 -4.46
C GLY A 276 -1.14 -4.63 -3.87
N TRP A 277 -1.33 -4.14 -2.65
CA TRP A 277 -0.35 -3.36 -1.91
C TRP A 277 0.06 -4.07 -0.62
N GLY A 278 -0.85 -4.23 0.32
CA GLY A 278 -0.58 -4.74 1.66
C GLY A 278 -0.27 -3.62 2.65
N SER A 279 -1.23 -2.70 2.86
CA SER A 279 -1.08 -1.52 3.74
C SER A 279 -0.67 -1.87 5.17
N VAL A 280 -0.99 -3.07 5.65
CA VAL A 280 -0.59 -3.55 6.98
C VAL A 280 0.94 -3.67 7.13
N ILE A 281 1.70 -3.83 6.02
CA ILE A 281 3.18 -3.73 6.06
C ILE A 281 3.60 -2.33 6.52
N TYR A 282 2.97 -1.29 5.96
CA TYR A 282 3.22 0.10 6.39
C TYR A 282 2.97 0.28 7.88
N GLU A 283 1.82 -0.19 8.35
CA GLU A 283 1.42 -0.07 9.76
C GLU A 283 2.39 -0.80 10.69
N GLY A 284 2.87 -2.00 10.31
CA GLY A 284 3.87 -2.76 11.04
C GLY A 284 5.23 -2.05 11.13
N LEU A 285 5.69 -1.49 10.01
CA LEU A 285 6.93 -0.71 9.97
C LEU A 285 6.81 0.57 10.80
N ASN A 286 5.69 1.30 10.70
CA ASN A 286 5.45 2.50 11.50
C ASN A 286 5.32 2.20 13.00
N ALA A 287 4.77 1.04 13.37
CA ALA A 287 4.73 0.58 14.76
C ALA A 287 6.07 -0.01 15.24
N SER A 288 7.16 0.18 14.51
CA SER A 288 8.49 -0.32 14.87
C SER A 288 8.52 -1.84 15.11
N CYS A 289 7.78 -2.62 14.30
CA CYS A 289 7.91 -4.08 14.29
C CYS A 289 9.07 -4.51 13.38
N ALA A 290 9.77 -5.58 13.74
CA ALA A 290 10.60 -6.31 12.80
C ALA A 290 9.66 -7.03 11.81
N VAL A 291 9.44 -6.44 10.64
CA VAL A 291 8.49 -6.98 9.66
C VAL A 291 9.13 -8.10 8.85
N VAL A 292 8.45 -9.26 8.78
CA VAL A 292 8.80 -10.39 7.91
C VAL A 292 7.74 -10.53 6.83
N ALA A 293 8.04 -10.12 5.60
CA ALA A 293 7.04 -10.01 4.54
C ALA A 293 7.31 -10.91 3.33
N SER A 294 6.23 -11.41 2.73
CA SER A 294 6.26 -12.10 1.45
C SER A 294 6.78 -11.18 0.34
N HIS A 295 7.77 -11.64 -0.44
CA HIS A 295 8.41 -10.87 -1.51
C HIS A 295 7.44 -10.38 -2.60
N ILE A 296 6.27 -11.02 -2.72
CA ILE A 296 5.32 -10.76 -3.80
C ILE A 296 4.24 -9.72 -3.44
N CYS A 297 4.15 -9.28 -2.19
CA CYS A 297 3.26 -8.18 -1.80
C CYS A 297 3.73 -6.88 -2.44
N GLY A 298 2.81 -6.07 -2.92
CA GLY A 298 3.13 -4.87 -3.69
C GLY A 298 3.99 -3.84 -2.95
N ALA A 299 3.82 -3.72 -1.63
CA ALA A 299 4.56 -2.82 -0.78
C ALA A 299 5.97 -3.32 -0.43
N THR A 300 6.17 -4.65 -0.36
CA THR A 300 7.43 -5.24 0.12
C THR A 300 8.67 -4.67 -0.57
N PRO A 301 8.77 -4.63 -1.91
CA PRO A 301 9.98 -4.13 -2.57
C PRO A 301 10.21 -2.62 -2.44
N TYR A 302 9.19 -1.86 -2.04
CA TYR A 302 9.32 -0.41 -1.85
C TYR A 302 9.66 -0.05 -0.41
N LEU A 303 9.09 -0.77 0.56
CA LEU A 303 9.16 -0.40 1.97
C LEU A 303 10.22 -1.18 2.75
N ILE A 304 10.57 -2.40 2.29
CA ILE A 304 11.50 -3.28 3.00
C ILE A 304 12.80 -3.45 2.21
N LYS A 305 13.90 -3.13 2.87
CA LYS A 305 15.25 -3.52 2.48
C LYS A 305 15.64 -4.74 3.31
N ASP A 306 15.76 -5.90 2.66
CA ASP A 306 16.02 -7.18 3.34
C ASP A 306 17.29 -7.11 4.20
N LYS A 307 17.20 -7.52 5.46
CA LYS A 307 18.27 -7.48 6.48
C LYS A 307 18.72 -6.07 6.93
N GLU A 308 17.99 -5.00 6.54
CA GLU A 308 18.26 -3.65 7.01
C GLU A 308 17.13 -3.10 7.91
N ASN A 309 15.87 -3.10 7.41
CA ASN A 309 14.70 -2.61 8.13
C ASN A 309 13.56 -3.63 8.21
N GLY A 310 13.85 -4.90 7.94
CA GLY A 310 12.93 -6.02 7.96
C GLY A 310 13.50 -7.20 7.21
N LEU A 311 12.71 -8.26 7.08
CA LEU A 311 13.10 -9.48 6.39
C LEU A 311 12.11 -9.82 5.29
N ILE A 312 12.63 -10.35 4.19
CA ILE A 312 11.83 -10.80 3.05
C ILE A 312 11.94 -12.31 2.93
N PHE A 313 10.82 -13.00 2.73
CA PHE A 313 10.80 -14.43 2.48
C PHE A 313 10.13 -14.77 1.15
N LYS A 314 10.44 -15.94 0.60
CA LYS A 314 9.89 -16.43 -0.66
C LYS A 314 8.42 -16.83 -0.48
N SER A 315 7.52 -16.20 -1.21
CA SER A 315 6.07 -16.42 -1.11
C SER A 315 5.69 -17.89 -1.27
N GLY A 316 4.87 -18.38 -0.36
CA GLY A 316 4.41 -19.78 -0.35
C GLY A 316 5.41 -20.77 0.20
N ASP A 317 6.61 -20.35 0.59
CA ASP A 317 7.68 -21.22 1.10
C ASP A 317 7.77 -21.12 2.63
N VAL A 318 7.21 -22.12 3.31
CA VAL A 318 7.22 -22.23 4.77
C VAL A 318 8.65 -22.28 5.33
N LYS A 319 9.58 -22.97 4.65
CA LYS A 319 10.97 -23.11 5.09
C LYS A 319 11.67 -21.73 5.04
N SER A 320 11.45 -20.97 3.96
CA SER A 320 11.96 -19.60 3.85
C SER A 320 11.44 -18.72 4.99
N LEU A 321 10.12 -18.74 5.26
CA LEU A 321 9.53 -17.99 6.37
C LEU A 321 10.11 -18.43 7.73
N THR A 322 10.16 -19.74 7.99
CA THR A 322 10.71 -20.29 9.24
C THR A 322 12.15 -19.83 9.47
N ASN A 323 13.00 -19.86 8.44
CA ASN A 323 14.38 -19.42 8.55
C ASN A 323 14.51 -17.94 8.90
N LYS A 324 13.64 -17.06 8.33
CA LYS A 324 13.64 -15.63 8.67
C LYS A 324 13.18 -15.39 10.11
N LEU A 325 12.20 -16.14 10.59
CA LEU A 325 11.77 -16.07 11.98
C LEU A 325 12.85 -16.58 12.94
N LYS A 326 13.53 -17.69 12.62
CA LYS A 326 14.67 -18.20 13.41
C LYS A 326 15.78 -17.15 13.56
N MET A 327 16.15 -16.46 12.47
CA MET A 327 17.14 -15.38 12.52
C MET A 327 16.81 -14.31 13.57
N LEU A 328 15.52 -13.96 13.72
CA LEU A 328 15.06 -13.00 14.72
C LEU A 328 15.05 -13.59 16.13
N LEU A 329 14.58 -14.83 16.25
CA LEU A 329 14.51 -15.53 17.55
C LEU A 329 15.89 -15.90 18.12
N ASP A 330 16.87 -16.13 17.25
CA ASP A 330 18.28 -16.36 17.64
C ASP A 330 18.98 -15.09 18.11
N ASN A 331 18.46 -13.90 17.75
CA ASN A 331 19.09 -12.63 18.07
C ASN A 331 18.06 -11.51 18.26
N ASN A 332 17.68 -11.27 19.51
CA ASN A 332 16.73 -10.21 19.87
C ASN A 332 17.21 -8.79 19.52
N GLU A 333 18.52 -8.55 19.42
CA GLU A 333 19.07 -7.26 19.00
C GLU A 333 18.69 -6.95 17.53
N LEU A 334 18.57 -7.99 16.68
CA LEU A 334 18.10 -7.80 15.30
C LEU A 334 16.64 -7.37 15.24
N ILE A 335 15.79 -7.86 16.16
CA ILE A 335 14.39 -7.46 16.24
C ILE A 335 14.31 -5.96 16.52
N GLU A 336 15.04 -5.49 17.54
CA GLU A 336 15.07 -4.08 17.89
C GLU A 336 15.67 -3.23 16.77
N LYS A 337 16.81 -3.65 16.21
CA LYS A 337 17.48 -2.96 15.11
C LYS A 337 16.56 -2.78 13.90
N TYR A 338 15.92 -3.86 13.47
CA TYR A 338 15.04 -3.79 12.29
C TYR A 338 13.79 -2.99 12.59
N GLY A 339 13.21 -3.10 13.78
CA GLY A 339 12.09 -2.27 14.21
C GLY A 339 12.40 -0.77 14.19
N ARG A 340 13.53 -0.35 14.77
CA ARG A 340 13.98 1.06 14.75
C ARG A 340 14.23 1.55 13.33
N ASN A 341 14.94 0.79 12.52
CA ASN A 341 15.19 1.14 11.11
C ASN A 341 13.90 1.18 10.27
N ALA A 342 12.94 0.31 10.59
CA ALA A 342 11.61 0.30 9.97
C ALA A 342 10.89 1.62 10.25
N TYR A 343 10.78 1.99 11.53
CA TYR A 343 10.16 3.25 11.94
C TYR A 343 10.84 4.45 11.27
N GLU A 344 12.18 4.52 11.30
CA GLU A 344 12.95 5.60 10.68
C GLU A 344 12.67 5.70 9.17
N THR A 345 12.56 4.57 8.47
CA THR A 345 12.20 4.55 7.05
C THR A 345 10.83 5.16 6.79
N MET A 346 9.85 4.87 7.67
CA MET A 346 8.52 5.42 7.55
C MET A 346 8.48 6.90 7.93
N HIS A 347 9.15 7.28 9.03
CA HIS A 347 9.20 8.64 9.54
C HIS A 347 9.94 9.59 8.58
N SER A 348 11.09 9.18 8.04
CA SER A 348 11.90 10.05 7.18
C SER A 348 11.47 10.09 5.71
N LYS A 349 10.86 9.01 5.18
CA LYS A 349 10.60 8.89 3.74
C LYS A 349 9.14 8.58 3.37
N TRP A 350 8.59 7.50 3.92
CA TRP A 350 7.33 6.93 3.47
C TRP A 350 6.15 7.32 4.35
N ASN A 351 5.97 8.60 4.64
CA ASN A 351 4.83 9.13 5.38
C ASN A 351 3.87 9.94 4.49
N PRO A 352 2.64 10.23 4.94
CA PRO A 352 1.65 10.98 4.17
C PRO A 352 2.12 12.38 3.76
N GLU A 353 2.84 13.08 4.64
CA GLU A 353 3.35 14.42 4.39
C GLU A 353 4.35 14.43 3.23
N ASN A 354 5.36 13.55 3.30
CA ASN A 354 6.35 13.41 2.25
C ASN A 354 5.73 12.96 0.92
N ALA A 355 4.73 12.07 0.98
CA ALA A 355 4.00 11.63 -0.20
C ALA A 355 3.24 12.77 -0.88
N ALA A 356 2.52 13.59 -0.10
CA ALA A 356 1.79 14.74 -0.63
C ALA A 356 2.75 15.77 -1.26
N LYS A 357 3.81 16.14 -0.53
CA LYS A 357 4.86 17.05 -1.05
C LYS A 357 5.52 16.52 -2.32
N SER A 358 5.82 15.21 -2.38
CA SER A 358 6.44 14.58 -3.53
C SER A 358 5.53 14.58 -4.76
N VAL A 359 4.22 14.36 -4.59
CA VAL A 359 3.24 14.45 -5.69
C VAL A 359 3.21 15.85 -6.28
N LEU A 360 3.14 16.89 -5.44
CA LEU A 360 3.10 18.27 -5.89
C LEU A 360 4.40 18.66 -6.60
N ARG A 361 5.56 18.32 -6.02
CA ARG A 361 6.88 18.57 -6.64
C ARG A 361 7.02 17.87 -7.98
N LEU A 362 6.62 16.58 -8.06
CA LEU A 362 6.63 15.84 -9.32
C LEU A 362 5.76 16.53 -10.36
N ALA A 363 4.55 16.97 -9.98
CA ALA A 363 3.63 17.67 -10.88
C ALA A 363 4.23 19.00 -11.40
N GLU A 364 4.79 19.82 -10.52
CA GLU A 364 5.49 21.06 -10.87
C GLU A 364 6.66 20.81 -11.84
N GLY A 365 7.47 19.79 -11.55
CA GLY A 365 8.58 19.41 -12.43
C GLY A 365 8.11 18.96 -13.81
N LEU A 366 7.03 18.17 -13.88
CA LEU A 366 6.46 17.72 -15.16
C LEU A 366 5.84 18.86 -15.97
N ILE A 367 5.21 19.85 -15.31
CA ILE A 367 4.68 21.06 -15.97
C ILE A 367 5.84 21.89 -16.53
N LYS A 368 6.91 22.14 -15.75
CA LYS A 368 8.09 22.90 -16.20
C LYS A 368 8.83 22.21 -17.34
N ALA A 369 8.93 20.91 -17.31
CA ALA A 369 9.60 20.14 -18.37
C ALA A 369 8.87 20.22 -19.72
N GLY A 370 7.60 20.64 -19.73
CA GLY A 370 6.76 20.73 -20.91
C GLY A 370 6.33 19.39 -21.45
N SER A 371 5.17 19.36 -22.10
CA SER A 371 4.59 18.16 -22.71
C SER A 371 5.01 18.05 -24.18
N ASP A 372 6.30 18.02 -24.49
CA ASP A 372 6.74 17.54 -25.80
C ASP A 372 6.45 16.04 -25.87
N GLY A 373 5.27 15.68 -26.37
CA GLY A 373 4.60 14.37 -26.28
C GLY A 373 5.41 13.13 -26.66
N PHE A 374 6.68 13.24 -26.97
CA PHE A 374 7.60 12.14 -27.31
C PHE A 374 8.91 12.13 -26.50
N ASN A 375 9.32 13.24 -25.90
CA ASN A 375 10.53 13.33 -25.07
C ASN A 375 10.15 13.86 -23.67
N VAL A 376 9.64 12.98 -22.79
CA VAL A 376 9.47 13.32 -21.38
C VAL A 376 10.86 13.50 -20.79
N LYS A 377 11.33 14.74 -20.73
CA LYS A 377 12.46 15.08 -19.86
C LYS A 377 12.02 14.83 -18.44
N TYR A 378 12.77 14.03 -17.71
CA TYR A 378 12.53 13.85 -16.27
C TYR A 378 12.64 15.22 -15.61
N PRO A 379 11.74 15.54 -14.66
CA PRO A 379 11.93 16.70 -13.82
C PRO A 379 13.32 16.65 -13.17
N ASP A 380 13.94 17.78 -12.97
CA ASP A 380 15.25 17.89 -12.34
C ASP A 380 15.27 17.09 -11.03
N LYS A 381 16.45 16.52 -10.67
CA LYS A 381 16.58 15.63 -9.49
C LYS A 381 16.05 16.25 -8.19
N GLU A 382 15.98 17.55 -8.08
CA GLU A 382 15.41 18.26 -6.93
C GLU A 382 13.93 17.97 -6.66
N TYR A 383 13.18 17.50 -7.69
CA TYR A 383 11.78 17.12 -7.57
C TYR A 383 11.57 15.65 -7.25
N ILE A 384 12.62 14.82 -7.28
CA ILE A 384 12.56 13.37 -7.09
C ILE A 384 13.23 12.99 -5.78
N ILE A 385 12.47 12.44 -4.85
CA ILE A 385 13.01 11.84 -3.62
C ILE A 385 13.55 10.46 -3.96
N GLU A 386 14.86 10.26 -3.85
CA GLU A 386 15.49 8.98 -4.09
C GLU A 386 14.94 7.91 -3.14
N ASP A 387 14.53 6.76 -3.71
CA ASP A 387 13.91 5.64 -2.97
C ASP A 387 12.68 5.97 -2.12
N GLY A 388 12.02 7.10 -2.40
CA GLY A 388 10.80 7.53 -1.74
C GLY A 388 9.58 7.57 -2.67
N PRO A 389 8.45 8.09 -2.19
CA PRO A 389 7.28 8.37 -3.01
C PRO A 389 7.64 9.24 -4.22
N CYS A 390 7.03 8.96 -5.36
CA CYS A 390 7.26 9.65 -6.63
C CYS A 390 8.66 9.46 -7.26
N SER A 391 9.55 8.65 -6.66
CA SER A 391 10.74 8.20 -7.39
C SER A 391 10.35 7.23 -8.51
N LYS A 392 11.25 7.01 -9.48
CA LYS A 392 10.98 6.17 -10.65
C LYS A 392 10.65 4.74 -10.28
N ALA A 393 9.56 4.20 -10.80
CA ALA A 393 9.18 2.81 -10.62
C ALA A 393 9.89 1.92 -11.66
N GLY A 394 10.61 0.91 -11.17
CA GLY A 394 11.29 -0.09 -12.02
C GLY A 394 10.34 -1.19 -12.51
N TYR A 395 10.78 -1.94 -13.54
CA TYR A 395 10.05 -3.09 -14.09
C TYR A 395 10.37 -4.36 -13.30
N LEU A 396 9.77 -4.52 -12.12
CA LEU A 396 10.06 -5.63 -11.22
C LEU A 396 9.28 -6.90 -11.63
N LYS A 397 10.00 -8.03 -11.77
CA LYS A 397 9.38 -9.34 -12.06
C LYS A 397 8.93 -10.03 -10.78
N ASN A 398 7.89 -10.90 -10.84
CA ASN A 398 7.41 -11.64 -9.68
C ASN A 398 8.45 -12.57 -9.02
N ASN A 399 9.47 -12.98 -9.74
CA ASN A 399 10.57 -13.84 -9.27
C ASN A 399 11.87 -13.07 -9.00
N TRP A 400 11.76 -11.80 -8.63
CA TRP A 400 12.89 -10.92 -8.36
C TRP A 400 13.72 -11.34 -7.15
N TYR A 401 13.04 -11.89 -6.14
CA TYR A 401 13.67 -12.30 -4.90
C TYR A 401 14.22 -13.70 -5.01
N LYS A 402 15.49 -13.88 -4.61
CA LYS A 402 16.16 -15.17 -4.51
C LYS A 402 16.64 -15.33 -3.08
N ASP A 403 16.09 -16.32 -2.37
CA ASP A 403 16.51 -16.64 -1.01
C ASP A 403 18.01 -17.01 -1.01
N GLY A 404 18.79 -16.37 -0.15
CA GLY A 404 20.21 -16.73 0.05
C GLY A 404 21.23 -15.99 -0.85
N LYS A 405 20.84 -14.91 -1.54
CA LYS A 405 21.81 -14.02 -2.19
C LYS A 405 22.02 -12.76 -1.41
#